data_fc4dbc08478002efcad13a87afddaea6
#
_entry.id   fc4dbc08478002efcad13a87afddaea6
#
_cell.length_a   1.000
_cell.length_b   1.000
_cell.length_c   1.000
_cell.angle_alpha   90.00
_cell.angle_beta   90.00
_cell.angle_gamma   90.00
#
_symmetry.space_group_name_H-M   'P 1'
#
loop_
_entity.id
_entity.type
_entity.pdbx_description
1 polymer ?
#
loop_
_entity_poly.entity_id
_entity_poly.type
_entity_poly.pdbx_seq_one_letter_code
_entity_poly.pdbx_strand_id
1 'polypeptide(L)'
;LIGMEALAEADPDGYTLGTTNIDLLLHICFGRTDVTMDNYIPIAATMADPYVLVISASNPNYSNLEEFVEYAKANPGVVKMADSGVGAAPNVAAKAFEKYFDISFDFYTYDGAPECVTAVETNEVDATFLQPTPATASVKAGTLSMIGVLSDERLASFPDTPTIMETFGEEYNLVMKGFVALSAPAGTPDDVVAALRDLMGKAVESDEYKTQIESL
;
A
#
# COMPACT_ATOMS: atom_id res chain seq x y z
N LEU A 1 -11.27 2.46 9.78
CA LEU A 1 -12.71 2.38 9.48
C LEU A 1 -13.52 3.47 10.21
N ILE A 2 -13.38 3.62 11.54
CA ILE A 2 -14.17 4.57 12.37
C ILE A 2 -14.22 5.98 11.78
N GLY A 3 -13.08 6.54 11.35
CA GLY A 3 -13.04 7.88 10.76
C GLY A 3 -13.77 7.96 9.40
N MET A 4 -13.76 6.89 8.63
CA MET A 4 -14.48 6.83 7.35
C MET A 4 -15.99 6.74 7.56
N GLU A 5 -16.45 5.94 8.53
CA GLU A 5 -17.87 5.89 8.93
C GLU A 5 -18.35 7.24 9.46
N ALA A 6 -17.56 7.89 10.32
CA ALA A 6 -17.86 9.23 10.81
C ALA A 6 -17.94 10.28 9.67
N LEU A 7 -17.08 10.17 8.66
CA LEU A 7 -17.17 11.03 7.47
C LEU A 7 -18.45 10.78 6.67
N ALA A 8 -18.86 9.53 6.51
CA ALA A 8 -20.09 9.18 5.78
C ALA A 8 -21.37 9.74 6.45
N GLU A 9 -21.34 9.91 7.79
CA GLU A 9 -22.45 10.41 8.59
C GLU A 9 -22.40 11.95 8.81
N ALA A 10 -21.31 12.60 8.37
CA ALA A 10 -21.12 14.03 8.58
C ALA A 10 -22.05 14.88 7.68
N ASP A 11 -22.35 16.11 8.12
CA ASP A 11 -23.11 17.09 7.33
C ASP A 11 -22.39 17.41 6.02
N PRO A 12 -23.07 17.35 4.86
CA PRO A 12 -22.45 17.57 3.55
C PRO A 12 -22.34 19.08 3.22
N ASP A 13 -21.77 19.85 4.12
CA ASP A 13 -21.63 21.32 4.03
C ASP A 13 -20.25 21.80 3.56
N GLY A 14 -19.29 20.85 3.39
CA GLY A 14 -17.92 21.13 2.97
C GLY A 14 -16.95 21.50 4.10
N TYR A 15 -17.40 21.52 5.37
CA TYR A 15 -16.53 21.79 6.52
C TYR A 15 -15.97 20.52 7.16
N THR A 16 -16.55 19.37 6.84
CA THR A 16 -16.01 18.07 7.27
C THR A 16 -15.43 17.33 6.06
N LEU A 17 -14.13 17.08 6.12
CA LEU A 17 -13.39 16.30 5.13
C LEU A 17 -12.64 15.19 5.85
N GLY A 18 -12.42 14.08 5.16
CA GLY A 18 -11.67 12.95 5.68
C GLY A 18 -10.91 12.19 4.59
N THR A 19 -10.08 11.26 5.00
CA THR A 19 -9.38 10.39 4.06
C THR A 19 -10.14 9.10 3.83
N THR A 20 -10.27 8.71 2.57
CA THR A 20 -10.66 7.37 2.13
C THR A 20 -9.46 6.68 1.51
N ASN A 21 -9.34 5.38 1.67
CA ASN A 21 -8.20 4.62 1.20
C ASN A 21 -8.61 3.21 0.75
N ILE A 22 -7.64 2.40 0.30
CA ILE A 22 -7.88 1.03 -0.14
C ILE A 22 -8.50 0.15 0.95
N ASP A 23 -8.22 0.39 2.24
CA ASP A 23 -8.79 -0.41 3.33
C ASP A 23 -10.31 -0.28 3.40
N LEU A 24 -10.87 0.89 3.03
CA LEU A 24 -12.33 1.04 2.91
C LEU A 24 -12.91 0.06 1.89
N LEU A 25 -12.30 -0.06 0.70
CA LEU A 25 -12.74 -1.04 -0.30
C LEU A 25 -12.67 -2.47 0.23
N LEU A 26 -11.59 -2.79 0.95
CA LEU A 26 -11.43 -4.12 1.55
C LEU A 26 -12.48 -4.39 2.62
N HIS A 27 -12.79 -3.42 3.49
CA HIS A 27 -13.86 -3.54 4.47
C HIS A 27 -15.22 -3.74 3.83
N ILE A 28 -15.53 -3.02 2.75
CA ILE A 28 -16.75 -3.20 1.94
C ILE A 28 -16.80 -4.63 1.36
N CYS A 29 -15.72 -5.06 0.70
CA CYS A 29 -15.63 -6.40 0.09
C CYS A 29 -15.80 -7.53 1.12
N PHE A 30 -15.30 -7.34 2.34
CA PHE A 30 -15.41 -8.33 3.43
C PHE A 30 -16.73 -8.22 4.24
N GLY A 31 -17.62 -7.28 3.88
CA GLY A 31 -18.89 -7.06 4.61
C GLY A 31 -18.69 -6.61 6.06
N ARG A 32 -17.63 -5.83 6.33
CA ARG A 32 -17.28 -5.34 7.67
C ARG A 32 -17.86 -3.95 7.98
N THR A 33 -18.55 -3.36 7.04
CA THR A 33 -19.17 -2.04 7.15
C THR A 33 -20.39 -1.96 6.24
N ASP A 34 -21.34 -1.12 6.60
CA ASP A 34 -22.54 -0.85 5.79
C ASP A 34 -22.36 0.34 4.84
N VAL A 35 -21.28 1.13 5.02
CA VAL A 35 -20.97 2.22 4.08
C VAL A 35 -20.46 1.65 2.75
N THR A 36 -20.68 2.41 1.69
CA THR A 36 -20.22 2.09 0.34
C THR A 36 -19.40 3.26 -0.23
N MET A 37 -18.79 3.08 -1.39
CA MET A 37 -18.08 4.18 -2.04
C MET A 37 -18.99 5.35 -2.40
N ASP A 38 -20.31 5.12 -2.56
CA ASP A 38 -21.30 6.15 -2.88
C ASP A 38 -21.58 7.10 -1.70
N ASN A 39 -21.12 6.78 -0.49
CA ASN A 39 -21.18 7.66 0.67
C ASN A 39 -20.15 8.80 0.64
N TYR A 40 -19.26 8.82 -0.37
CA TYR A 40 -18.14 9.76 -0.44
C TYR A 40 -18.02 10.42 -1.81
N ILE A 41 -17.60 11.67 -1.79
CA ILE A 41 -17.20 12.41 -3.00
C ILE A 41 -15.69 12.62 -2.93
N PRO A 42 -14.88 11.97 -3.77
CA PRO A 42 -13.44 12.19 -3.79
C PRO A 42 -13.12 13.61 -4.29
N ILE A 43 -12.31 14.32 -3.53
CA ILE A 43 -11.84 15.68 -3.85
C ILE A 43 -10.51 15.61 -4.60
N ALA A 44 -9.52 14.92 -4.01
CA ALA A 44 -8.20 14.74 -4.61
C ALA A 44 -7.56 13.42 -4.14
N ALA A 45 -6.89 12.72 -5.05
CA ALA A 45 -5.97 11.66 -4.65
C ALA A 45 -4.67 12.30 -4.14
N THR A 46 -4.29 11.96 -2.91
CA THR A 46 -3.07 12.48 -2.28
C THR A 46 -1.92 11.50 -2.37
N MET A 47 -2.20 10.23 -2.61
CA MET A 47 -1.23 9.16 -2.82
C MET A 47 -1.84 8.06 -3.67
N ALA A 48 -1.03 7.48 -4.56
CA ALA A 48 -1.40 6.32 -5.38
C ALA A 48 -0.14 5.51 -5.72
N ASP A 49 0.28 4.65 -4.79
CA ASP A 49 1.50 3.86 -4.92
C ASP A 49 1.21 2.37 -5.00
N PRO A 50 1.94 1.61 -5.83
CA PRO A 50 1.84 0.16 -5.82
C PRO A 50 2.42 -0.42 -4.53
N TYR A 51 1.98 -1.63 -4.18
CA TYR A 51 2.62 -2.41 -3.14
C TYR A 51 3.94 -2.99 -3.66
N VAL A 52 4.90 -3.13 -2.76
CA VAL A 52 6.22 -3.70 -3.04
C VAL A 52 6.53 -4.81 -2.05
N LEU A 53 7.29 -5.81 -2.49
CA LEU A 53 7.84 -6.84 -1.63
C LEU A 53 9.20 -6.39 -1.12
N VAL A 54 9.33 -6.32 0.19
CA VAL A 54 10.55 -5.89 0.89
C VAL A 54 11.08 -7.02 1.77
N ILE A 55 12.38 -7.24 1.71
CA ILE A 55 13.12 -8.23 2.50
C ILE A 55 14.30 -7.58 3.23
N SER A 56 14.86 -8.27 4.23
CA SER A 56 16.15 -7.88 4.79
C SER A 56 17.27 -8.03 3.76
N ALA A 57 18.11 -7.01 3.60
CA ALA A 57 19.27 -7.07 2.70
C ALA A 57 20.33 -8.07 3.17
N SER A 58 20.27 -8.51 4.42
CA SER A 58 21.16 -9.51 5.00
C SER A 58 20.60 -10.93 4.98
N ASN A 59 19.46 -11.17 4.34
CA ASN A 59 18.87 -12.51 4.25
C ASN A 59 19.81 -13.47 3.53
N PRO A 60 20.17 -14.62 4.12
CA PRO A 60 21.14 -15.53 3.53
C PRO A 60 20.55 -16.48 2.47
N ASN A 61 19.22 -16.54 2.34
CA ASN A 61 18.54 -17.56 1.54
C ASN A 61 18.13 -17.05 0.15
N TYR A 62 17.91 -15.72 0.01
CA TYR A 62 17.48 -15.09 -1.23
C TYR A 62 17.80 -13.60 -1.22
N SER A 63 18.04 -13.03 -2.40
CA SER A 63 18.41 -11.64 -2.59
C SER A 63 17.56 -10.92 -3.66
N ASN A 64 16.78 -11.68 -4.43
CA ASN A 64 15.93 -11.20 -5.52
C ASN A 64 14.60 -11.95 -5.55
N LEU A 65 13.71 -11.51 -6.43
CA LEU A 65 12.35 -12.01 -6.51
C LEU A 65 12.24 -13.47 -6.92
N GLU A 66 13.07 -13.92 -7.88
CA GLU A 66 13.08 -15.32 -8.33
C GLU A 66 13.52 -16.24 -7.20
N GLU A 67 14.65 -15.94 -6.57
CA GLU A 67 15.18 -16.71 -5.45
C GLU A 67 14.20 -16.77 -4.27
N PHE A 68 13.50 -15.66 -3.98
CA PHE A 68 12.47 -15.60 -2.95
C PHE A 68 11.32 -16.58 -3.24
N VAL A 69 10.80 -16.57 -4.46
CA VAL A 69 9.71 -17.47 -4.87
C VAL A 69 10.17 -18.94 -4.87
N GLU A 70 11.38 -19.24 -5.36
CA GLU A 70 11.94 -20.59 -5.34
C GLU A 70 12.13 -21.10 -3.91
N TYR A 71 12.66 -20.26 -3.02
CA TYR A 71 12.83 -20.61 -1.62
C TYR A 71 11.47 -20.86 -0.93
N ALA A 72 10.48 -20.00 -1.14
CA ALA A 72 9.15 -20.17 -0.56
C ALA A 72 8.43 -21.41 -1.07
N LYS A 73 8.61 -21.78 -2.35
CA LYS A 73 8.09 -23.05 -2.92
C LYS A 73 8.75 -24.28 -2.29
N ALA A 74 10.05 -24.22 -2.08
CA ALA A 74 10.80 -25.31 -1.47
C ALA A 74 10.53 -25.46 0.04
N ASN A 75 10.07 -24.41 0.69
CA ASN A 75 9.90 -24.33 2.15
C ASN A 75 8.51 -23.75 2.52
N PRO A 76 7.39 -24.47 2.25
CA PRO A 76 6.04 -23.97 2.52
C PRO A 76 5.84 -23.63 4.01
N GLY A 77 5.33 -22.41 4.30
CA GLY A 77 5.04 -21.95 5.64
C GLY A 77 6.28 -21.60 6.49
N VAL A 78 7.48 -21.54 5.90
CA VAL A 78 8.72 -21.20 6.61
C VAL A 78 9.01 -19.70 6.55
N VAL A 79 8.70 -19.05 5.41
CA VAL A 79 8.91 -17.60 5.26
C VAL A 79 7.97 -16.85 6.17
N LYS A 80 8.52 -16.07 7.10
CA LYS A 80 7.77 -15.22 8.03
C LYS A 80 7.42 -13.90 7.35
N MET A 81 6.12 -13.62 7.24
CA MET A 81 5.58 -12.45 6.56
C MET A 81 4.95 -11.48 7.56
N ALA A 82 5.46 -10.26 7.64
CA ALA A 82 4.80 -9.21 8.43
C ALA A 82 3.58 -8.66 7.70
N ASP A 83 2.50 -8.42 8.44
CA ASP A 83 1.31 -7.72 7.96
C ASP A 83 0.70 -6.81 9.04
N SER A 84 -0.32 -6.04 8.69
CA SER A 84 -1.07 -5.19 9.62
C SER A 84 -2.47 -5.75 9.98
N GLY A 85 -2.60 -7.07 9.93
CA GLY A 85 -3.80 -7.80 10.31
C GLY A 85 -4.55 -8.43 9.15
N VAL A 86 -5.35 -9.42 9.49
CA VAL A 86 -6.13 -10.20 8.51
C VAL A 86 -7.10 -9.30 7.74
N GLY A 87 -6.93 -9.26 6.42
CA GLY A 87 -7.76 -8.47 5.50
C GLY A 87 -7.33 -7.00 5.38
N ALA A 88 -6.26 -6.58 6.03
CA ALA A 88 -5.59 -5.33 5.71
C ALA A 88 -4.85 -5.45 4.37
N ALA A 89 -4.57 -4.33 3.72
CA ALA A 89 -4.00 -4.33 2.38
C ALA A 89 -2.66 -5.10 2.25
N PRO A 90 -1.68 -5.02 3.18
CA PRO A 90 -0.48 -5.86 3.16
C PRO A 90 -0.78 -7.35 3.19
N ASN A 91 -1.74 -7.78 4.05
CA ASN A 91 -2.15 -9.17 4.15
C ASN A 91 -2.81 -9.66 2.84
N VAL A 92 -3.68 -8.83 2.24
CA VAL A 92 -4.33 -9.15 0.96
C VAL A 92 -3.29 -9.28 -0.16
N ALA A 93 -2.29 -8.38 -0.21
CA ALA A 93 -1.18 -8.47 -1.16
C ALA A 93 -0.41 -9.80 -1.01
N ALA A 94 -0.04 -10.14 0.22
CA ALA A 94 0.66 -11.39 0.51
C ALA A 94 -0.18 -12.63 0.16
N LYS A 95 -1.48 -12.62 0.50
CA LYS A 95 -2.41 -13.72 0.16
C LYS A 95 -2.64 -13.86 -1.35
N ALA A 96 -2.69 -12.77 -2.08
CA ALA A 96 -2.76 -12.80 -3.53
C ALA A 96 -1.47 -13.40 -4.11
N PHE A 97 -0.31 -13.00 -3.59
CA PHE A 97 0.99 -13.52 -3.99
C PHE A 97 1.10 -15.03 -3.71
N GLU A 98 0.70 -15.50 -2.51
CA GLU A 98 0.62 -16.94 -2.19
C GLU A 98 -0.17 -17.72 -3.24
N LYS A 99 -1.33 -17.19 -3.64
CA LYS A 99 -2.22 -17.84 -4.61
C LYS A 99 -1.62 -17.88 -6.02
N TYR A 100 -0.94 -16.82 -6.46
CA TYR A 100 -0.32 -16.77 -7.78
C TYR A 100 0.83 -17.75 -7.92
N PHE A 101 1.61 -17.93 -6.85
CA PHE A 101 2.83 -18.76 -6.88
C PHE A 101 2.68 -20.15 -6.26
N ASP A 102 1.48 -20.47 -5.73
CA ASP A 102 1.21 -21.74 -5.00
C ASP A 102 2.19 -21.96 -3.85
N ILE A 103 2.35 -20.94 -3.01
CA ILE A 103 3.22 -20.92 -1.83
C ILE A 103 2.42 -20.59 -0.58
N SER A 104 3.04 -20.69 0.60
CA SER A 104 2.43 -20.30 1.88
C SER A 104 3.44 -19.61 2.77
N PHE A 105 2.97 -18.60 3.52
CA PHE A 105 3.73 -17.82 4.48
C PHE A 105 3.26 -18.09 5.91
N ASP A 106 4.15 -17.83 6.88
CA ASP A 106 3.82 -17.75 8.30
C ASP A 106 3.63 -16.27 8.68
N PHE A 107 2.40 -15.87 9.04
CA PHE A 107 2.03 -14.47 9.21
C PHE A 107 2.22 -13.96 10.64
N TYR A 108 2.84 -12.78 10.74
CA TYR A 108 3.06 -12.04 11.98
C TYR A 108 2.43 -10.64 11.85
N THR A 109 1.48 -10.32 12.73
CA THR A 109 0.72 -9.08 12.68
C THR A 109 1.34 -8.00 13.58
N TYR A 110 1.48 -6.79 13.02
CA TYR A 110 1.99 -5.59 13.69
C TYR A 110 0.97 -4.44 13.57
N ASP A 111 1.15 -3.37 14.36
CA ASP A 111 0.20 -2.25 14.40
C ASP A 111 0.21 -1.37 13.14
N GLY A 112 1.27 -1.46 12.30
CA GLY A 112 1.36 -0.71 11.06
C GLY A 112 2.64 -0.94 10.26
N ALA A 113 2.81 -0.19 9.16
CA ALA A 113 3.95 -0.33 8.26
C ALA A 113 5.32 -0.03 8.93
N PRO A 114 5.48 0.97 9.84
CA PRO A 114 6.75 1.21 10.50
C PRO A 114 7.23 0.02 11.33
N GLU A 115 6.33 -0.65 12.04
CA GLU A 115 6.65 -1.83 12.85
C GLU A 115 7.00 -3.02 11.96
N CYS A 116 6.29 -3.21 10.83
CA CYS A 116 6.64 -4.23 9.83
C CYS A 116 8.05 -4.00 9.27
N VAL A 117 8.39 -2.76 8.91
CA VAL A 117 9.74 -2.39 8.44
C VAL A 117 10.79 -2.74 9.48
N THR A 118 10.58 -2.33 10.73
CA THR A 118 11.52 -2.61 11.84
C THR A 118 11.70 -4.12 12.06
N ALA A 119 10.61 -4.90 12.01
CA ALA A 119 10.66 -6.34 12.19
C ALA A 119 11.48 -7.05 11.08
N VAL A 120 11.39 -6.57 9.83
CA VAL A 120 12.22 -7.07 8.73
C VAL A 120 13.68 -6.65 8.87
N GLU A 121 13.96 -5.40 9.26
CA GLU A 121 15.33 -4.91 9.51
C GLU A 121 16.06 -5.69 10.60
N THR A 122 15.33 -6.04 11.66
CA THR A 122 15.89 -6.82 12.78
C THR A 122 15.94 -8.32 12.54
N ASN A 123 15.47 -8.79 11.38
CA ASN A 123 15.32 -10.21 11.02
C ASN A 123 14.41 -10.99 12.00
N GLU A 124 13.45 -10.33 12.64
CA GLU A 124 12.39 -10.97 13.42
C GLU A 124 11.43 -11.72 12.46
N VAL A 125 11.15 -11.10 11.32
CA VAL A 125 10.45 -11.68 10.18
C VAL A 125 11.28 -11.53 8.91
N ASP A 126 10.93 -12.26 7.86
CA ASP A 126 11.72 -12.34 6.63
C ASP A 126 11.33 -11.27 5.60
N ALA A 127 10.04 -10.94 5.51
CA ALA A 127 9.52 -10.09 4.45
C ALA A 127 8.24 -9.35 4.87
N THR A 128 7.89 -8.33 4.09
CA THR A 128 6.60 -7.63 4.18
C THR A 128 6.18 -7.10 2.82
N PHE A 129 4.86 -7.00 2.60
CA PHE A 129 4.29 -6.20 1.53
C PHE A 129 3.83 -4.86 2.11
N LEU A 130 4.24 -3.75 1.49
CA LEU A 130 3.83 -2.41 1.91
C LEU A 130 3.94 -1.42 0.74
N GLN A 131 3.48 -0.19 0.91
CA GLN A 131 3.77 0.89 -0.02
C GLN A 131 5.23 1.32 0.13
N PRO A 132 5.90 1.88 -0.91
CA PRO A 132 7.34 2.14 -0.91
C PRO A 132 7.82 3.07 0.20
N THR A 133 7.05 4.13 0.49
CA THR A 133 7.47 5.25 1.36
C THR A 133 8.00 4.82 2.73
N PRO A 134 7.34 3.93 3.51
CA PRO A 134 7.84 3.51 4.81
C PRO A 134 9.21 2.82 4.78
N ALA A 135 9.54 2.12 3.68
CA ALA A 135 10.80 1.38 3.55
C ALA A 135 11.91 2.17 2.81
N THR A 136 11.57 3.32 2.19
CA THR A 136 12.49 4.06 1.32
C THR A 136 13.81 4.40 1.99
N ALA A 137 13.79 4.89 3.22
CA ALA A 137 15.01 5.26 3.95
C ALA A 137 15.91 4.05 4.20
N SER A 138 15.33 2.92 4.61
CA SER A 138 16.03 1.66 4.90
C SER A 138 16.58 1.01 3.63
N VAL A 139 15.86 1.10 2.52
CA VAL A 139 16.35 0.62 1.22
C VAL A 139 17.52 1.49 0.73
N LYS A 140 17.41 2.82 0.82
CA LYS A 140 18.53 3.73 0.49
C LYS A 140 19.76 3.52 1.39
N ALA A 141 19.54 3.15 2.66
CA ALA A 141 20.62 2.81 3.60
C ALA A 141 21.22 1.41 3.37
N GLY A 142 20.58 0.56 2.56
CA GLY A 142 21.03 -0.81 2.26
C GLY A 142 20.76 -1.80 3.38
N THR A 143 19.88 -1.51 4.35
CA THR A 143 19.44 -2.45 5.38
C THR A 143 18.30 -3.34 4.91
N LEU A 144 17.47 -2.82 4.00
CA LEU A 144 16.41 -3.56 3.32
C LEU A 144 16.63 -3.58 1.81
N SER A 145 16.04 -4.57 1.15
CA SER A 145 15.96 -4.69 -0.30
C SER A 145 14.51 -4.74 -0.76
N MET A 146 14.15 -3.91 -1.74
CA MET A 146 12.89 -3.97 -2.44
C MET A 146 13.08 -4.87 -3.66
N ILE A 147 12.44 -6.04 -3.69
CA ILE A 147 12.74 -7.08 -4.68
C ILE A 147 11.64 -7.30 -5.72
N GLY A 148 10.47 -6.70 -5.53
CA GLY A 148 9.37 -6.81 -6.51
C GLY A 148 8.31 -5.74 -6.33
N VAL A 149 7.76 -5.28 -7.45
CA VAL A 149 6.69 -4.27 -7.50
C VAL A 149 5.39 -4.92 -8.00
N LEU A 150 4.30 -4.72 -7.29
CA LEU A 150 2.97 -5.19 -7.65
C LEU A 150 2.28 -4.16 -8.57
N SER A 151 2.85 -3.96 -9.74
CA SER A 151 2.39 -3.00 -10.74
C SER A 151 2.67 -3.49 -12.15
N ASP A 152 2.03 -2.86 -13.12
CA ASP A 152 2.27 -2.99 -14.56
C ASP A 152 3.54 -2.26 -15.04
N GLU A 153 4.11 -1.37 -14.20
CA GLU A 153 5.33 -0.63 -14.48
C GLU A 153 6.20 -0.52 -13.23
N ARG A 154 7.51 -0.33 -13.42
CA ARG A 154 8.46 -0.10 -12.32
C ARG A 154 8.21 1.25 -11.65
N LEU A 155 8.63 1.36 -10.39
CA LEU A 155 8.66 2.63 -9.68
C LEU A 155 9.77 3.54 -10.25
N ALA A 156 9.43 4.80 -10.57
CA ALA A 156 10.40 5.77 -11.03
C ALA A 156 11.51 6.05 -9.99
N SER A 157 11.18 5.97 -8.70
CA SER A 157 12.11 6.13 -7.58
C SER A 157 13.00 4.91 -7.33
N PHE A 158 12.63 3.73 -7.86
CA PHE A 158 13.36 2.46 -7.73
C PHE A 158 13.38 1.72 -9.07
N PRO A 159 14.06 2.28 -10.10
CA PRO A 159 14.01 1.76 -11.48
C PRO A 159 14.66 0.37 -11.64
N ASP A 160 15.48 -0.04 -10.68
CA ASP A 160 16.15 -1.34 -10.70
C ASP A 160 15.27 -2.46 -10.10
N THR A 161 14.18 -2.13 -9.40
CA THR A 161 13.25 -3.11 -8.84
C THR A 161 12.28 -3.59 -9.91
N PRO A 162 12.28 -4.89 -10.28
CA PRO A 162 11.40 -5.41 -11.32
C PRO A 162 9.95 -5.49 -10.86
N THR A 163 9.02 -5.51 -11.81
CA THR A 163 7.64 -5.91 -11.54
C THR A 163 7.53 -7.43 -11.47
N ILE A 164 6.41 -7.92 -10.90
CA ILE A 164 6.12 -9.37 -10.89
C ILE A 164 6.00 -9.90 -12.32
N MET A 165 5.32 -9.14 -13.21
CA MET A 165 5.14 -9.52 -14.62
C MET A 165 6.45 -9.53 -15.41
N GLU A 166 7.36 -8.58 -15.18
CA GLU A 166 8.67 -8.58 -15.84
C GLU A 166 9.49 -9.83 -15.48
N THR A 167 9.37 -10.30 -14.24
CA THR A 167 10.13 -11.44 -13.74
C THR A 167 9.55 -12.79 -14.18
N PHE A 168 8.23 -12.95 -14.13
CA PHE A 168 7.58 -14.25 -14.28
C PHE A 168 6.66 -14.37 -15.51
N GLY A 169 6.39 -13.28 -16.22
CA GLY A 169 5.53 -13.25 -17.39
C GLY A 169 4.18 -12.57 -17.14
N GLU A 170 3.49 -12.22 -18.22
CA GLU A 170 2.23 -11.47 -18.19
C GLU A 170 1.07 -12.21 -17.52
N GLU A 171 1.13 -13.53 -17.44
CA GLU A 171 0.16 -14.36 -16.72
C GLU A 171 0.18 -14.13 -15.20
N TYR A 172 1.30 -13.61 -14.67
CA TYR A 172 1.43 -13.22 -13.26
C TYR A 172 1.03 -11.74 -13.06
N ASN A 173 -0.09 -11.33 -13.63
CA ASN A 173 -0.62 -9.97 -13.54
C ASN A 173 -1.17 -9.68 -12.13
N LEU A 174 -0.27 -9.57 -11.17
CA LEU A 174 -0.56 -9.18 -9.81
C LEU A 174 -0.30 -7.67 -9.65
N VAL A 175 -1.34 -6.88 -9.94
CA VAL A 175 -1.32 -5.42 -9.73
C VAL A 175 -2.11 -5.08 -8.48
N MET A 176 -1.44 -4.41 -7.54
CA MET A 176 -2.07 -3.90 -6.32
C MET A 176 -1.54 -2.50 -6.03
N LYS A 177 -2.37 -1.48 -6.29
CA LYS A 177 -2.06 -0.07 -6.03
C LYS A 177 -2.89 0.39 -4.83
N GLY A 178 -2.21 0.84 -3.78
CA GLY A 178 -2.85 1.55 -2.68
C GLY A 178 -3.15 2.98 -3.08
N PHE A 179 -4.20 3.55 -2.52
CA PHE A 179 -4.48 4.97 -2.69
C PHE A 179 -4.93 5.60 -1.36
N VAL A 180 -4.72 6.89 -1.23
CA VAL A 180 -5.35 7.73 -0.24
C VAL A 180 -5.97 8.92 -0.97
N ALA A 181 -7.24 9.18 -0.70
CA ALA A 181 -7.94 10.32 -1.26
C ALA A 181 -8.52 11.19 -0.13
N LEU A 182 -8.43 12.51 -0.28
CA LEU A 182 -9.24 13.44 0.48
C LEU A 182 -10.65 13.37 -0.08
N SER A 183 -11.63 13.19 0.79
CA SER A 183 -13.04 13.00 0.39
C SER A 183 -13.96 13.86 1.26
N ALA A 184 -15.10 14.23 0.69
CA ALA A 184 -16.22 14.85 1.37
C ALA A 184 -17.40 13.85 1.51
N PRO A 185 -18.37 14.06 2.42
CA PRO A 185 -19.58 13.28 2.49
C PRO A 185 -20.40 13.37 1.19
N ALA A 186 -21.13 12.30 0.86
CA ALA A 186 -22.09 12.33 -0.24
C ALA A 186 -23.15 13.42 -0.02
N GLY A 187 -23.55 14.09 -1.10
CA GLY A 187 -24.51 15.19 -1.03
C GLY A 187 -23.88 16.58 -0.81
N THR A 188 -22.56 16.68 -0.65
CA THR A 188 -21.85 17.97 -0.66
C THR A 188 -22.14 18.70 -1.98
N PRO A 189 -22.57 19.99 -1.95
CA PRO A 189 -22.94 20.73 -3.15
C PRO A 189 -21.81 20.81 -4.19
N ASP A 190 -22.18 20.75 -5.49
CA ASP A 190 -21.20 20.72 -6.58
C ASP A 190 -20.26 21.92 -6.62
N ASP A 191 -20.74 23.10 -6.27
CA ASP A 191 -19.94 24.34 -6.20
C ASP A 191 -18.92 24.29 -5.05
N VAL A 192 -19.29 23.68 -3.91
CA VAL A 192 -18.38 23.43 -2.79
C VAL A 192 -17.31 22.40 -3.18
N VAL A 193 -17.71 21.29 -3.82
CA VAL A 193 -16.78 20.29 -4.33
C VAL A 193 -15.80 20.90 -5.33
N ALA A 194 -16.29 21.74 -6.25
CA ALA A 194 -15.44 22.44 -7.22
C ALA A 194 -14.43 23.37 -6.53
N ALA A 195 -14.87 24.12 -5.52
CA ALA A 195 -13.98 25.00 -4.75
C ALA A 195 -12.91 24.22 -3.99
N LEU A 196 -13.27 23.09 -3.37
CA LEU A 196 -12.32 22.20 -2.67
C LEU A 196 -11.28 21.62 -3.63
N ARG A 197 -11.69 21.16 -4.81
CA ARG A 197 -10.79 20.66 -5.85
C ARG A 197 -9.82 21.73 -6.35
N ASP A 198 -10.30 22.95 -6.58
CA ASP A 198 -9.47 24.10 -6.96
C ASP A 198 -8.43 24.43 -5.88
N LEU A 199 -8.85 24.43 -4.59
CA LEU A 199 -7.94 24.63 -3.46
C LEU A 199 -6.86 23.56 -3.38
N MET A 200 -7.22 22.27 -3.57
CA MET A 200 -6.26 21.18 -3.60
C MET A 200 -5.29 21.30 -4.78
N GLY A 201 -5.79 21.65 -5.97
CA GLY A 201 -4.94 21.91 -7.13
C GLY A 201 -3.90 22.98 -6.86
N LYS A 202 -4.31 24.12 -6.26
CA LYS A 202 -3.39 25.20 -5.87
C LYS A 202 -2.39 24.75 -4.80
N ALA A 203 -2.83 23.93 -3.82
CA ALA A 203 -1.95 23.44 -2.76
C ALA A 203 -0.81 22.58 -3.31
N VAL A 204 -1.10 21.66 -4.23
CA VAL A 204 -0.07 20.78 -4.82
C VAL A 204 0.87 21.49 -5.79
N GLU A 205 0.46 22.66 -6.31
CA GLU A 205 1.30 23.52 -7.13
C GLU A 205 2.23 24.44 -6.33
N SER A 206 2.02 24.58 -5.01
CA SER A 206 2.83 25.44 -4.16
C SER A 206 4.27 24.95 -4.03
N ASP A 207 5.20 25.88 -3.90
CA ASP A 207 6.62 25.57 -3.74
C ASP A 207 6.88 24.81 -2.42
N GLU A 208 6.11 25.11 -1.37
CA GLU A 208 6.19 24.41 -0.09
C GLU A 208 5.85 22.92 -0.25
N TYR A 209 4.75 22.61 -0.94
CA TYR A 209 4.33 21.22 -1.18
C TYR A 209 5.39 20.46 -2.00
N LYS A 210 5.86 21.07 -3.11
CA LYS A 210 6.88 20.45 -3.98
C LYS A 210 8.16 20.16 -3.21
N THR A 211 8.65 21.14 -2.43
CA THR A 211 9.85 20.96 -1.61
C THR A 211 9.68 19.83 -0.59
N GLN A 212 8.50 19.73 0.02
CA GLN A 212 8.23 18.68 1.00
C GLN A 212 8.19 17.28 0.35
N ILE A 213 7.55 17.15 -0.80
CA ILE A 213 7.50 15.87 -1.55
C ILE A 213 8.88 15.45 -2.03
N GLU A 214 9.71 16.38 -2.53
CA GLU A 214 11.09 16.09 -2.98
C GLU A 214 12.00 15.63 -1.82
N SER A 215 11.63 15.93 -0.57
CA SER A 215 12.39 15.52 0.63
C SER A 215 12.04 14.11 1.13
N LEU A 216 10.99 13.49 0.60
CA LEU A 216 10.55 12.11 0.94
C LEU A 216 11.23 11.07 0.04
#